data_4beaceb18583b490a679f183b694c8d4
#
_entry.id   4beaceb18583b490a679f183b694c8d4
#
_cell.length_a   1.000
_cell.length_b   1.000
_cell.length_c   1.000
_cell.angle_alpha   90.00
_cell.angle_beta   90.00
_cell.angle_gamma   90.00
#
_symmetry.space_group_name_H-M   'P 1'
#
loop_
_entity.id
_entity.type
_entity.pdbx_description
1 polymer ?
#
loop_
_entity_poly.entity_id
_entity_poly.type
_entity_poly.pdbx_seq_one_letter_code
_entity_poly.pdbx_strand_id
1 'polypeptide(L)'
;MPQRQDTVNPAEGDIARTPAGDALTTLILRVVFLSHAFTAKGEALAKPTGQTLARWVALDAVADTPATVAEISRRFGYARQSVQRVADLLVQDGLATYEDNPRHRRAKLLRPTPRGRRILHAINSDQKVWSDALGARIGEADLTNASRVLDRLLAAMHEE
;
A
#
# COMPACT_ATOMS: atom_id res chain seq x y z
N MET A 1 -54.24 29.95 23.49
CA MET A 1 -53.18 28.98 23.22
C MET A 1 -52.53 29.35 21.90
N PRO A 2 -51.30 29.90 21.85
CA PRO A 2 -50.64 30.20 20.58
C PRO A 2 -50.01 28.95 20.02
N GLN A 3 -50.30 28.66 18.76
CA GLN A 3 -49.70 27.61 17.96
C GLN A 3 -48.19 27.92 17.74
N ARG A 4 -47.31 27.01 18.13
CA ARG A 4 -45.91 27.02 17.73
C ARG A 4 -45.82 26.74 16.24
N GLN A 5 -45.42 27.73 15.46
CA GLN A 5 -44.96 27.54 14.11
C GLN A 5 -43.54 26.92 14.21
N ASP A 6 -43.45 25.65 13.87
CA ASP A 6 -42.19 24.98 13.61
C ASP A 6 -41.58 25.61 12.34
N THR A 7 -40.64 26.53 12.54
CA THR A 7 -39.80 27.03 11.46
C THR A 7 -38.81 25.94 11.08
N VAL A 8 -39.15 25.21 10.03
CA VAL A 8 -38.20 24.32 9.31
C VAL A 8 -37.06 25.23 8.82
N ASN A 9 -35.88 24.95 9.32
CA ASN A 9 -34.65 25.63 8.91
C ASN A 9 -34.31 25.29 7.46
N PRO A 10 -34.27 26.25 6.52
CA PRO A 10 -34.03 25.98 5.09
C PRO A 10 -32.54 25.84 4.72
N ALA A 11 -31.69 25.29 5.63
CA ALA A 11 -30.25 25.20 5.44
C ALA A 11 -29.72 23.78 5.17
N GLU A 12 -30.57 22.81 4.86
CA GLU A 12 -30.14 21.54 4.25
C GLU A 12 -30.43 21.58 2.74
N GLY A 13 -29.74 22.46 2.04
CA GLY A 13 -29.62 22.38 0.60
C GLY A 13 -28.90 21.06 0.28
N ASP A 14 -29.64 20.08 -0.24
CA ASP A 14 -29.09 18.87 -0.82
C ASP A 14 -28.04 19.27 -1.85
N ILE A 15 -26.74 19.16 -1.49
CA ILE A 15 -25.64 19.49 -2.40
C ILE A 15 -25.64 18.41 -3.48
N ALA A 16 -26.39 18.66 -4.56
CA ALA A 16 -26.47 17.74 -5.68
C ALA A 16 -25.06 17.54 -6.26
N ARG A 17 -24.59 16.30 -6.21
CA ARG A 17 -23.29 15.93 -6.78
C ARG A 17 -23.38 15.92 -8.30
N THR A 18 -22.25 16.20 -8.94
CA THR A 18 -22.14 15.99 -10.39
C THR A 18 -22.05 14.49 -10.68
N PRO A 19 -22.43 14.04 -11.89
CA PRO A 19 -22.25 12.64 -12.30
C PRO A 19 -20.80 12.14 -12.17
N ALA A 20 -19.82 13.01 -12.42
CA ALA A 20 -18.40 12.71 -12.20
C ALA A 20 -18.04 12.55 -10.73
N GLY A 21 -18.63 13.37 -9.84
CA GLY A 21 -18.47 13.26 -8.38
C GLY A 21 -19.05 11.96 -7.82
N ASP A 22 -20.21 11.53 -8.32
CA ASP A 22 -20.80 10.24 -7.95
C ASP A 22 -19.97 9.05 -8.43
N ALA A 23 -19.46 9.12 -9.65
CA ALA A 23 -18.56 8.10 -10.19
C ALA A 23 -17.26 8.00 -9.36
N LEU A 24 -16.66 9.14 -8.99
CA LEU A 24 -15.48 9.17 -8.13
C LEU A 24 -15.77 8.58 -6.74
N THR A 25 -16.89 8.95 -6.12
CA THR A 25 -17.29 8.39 -4.81
C THR A 25 -17.44 6.88 -4.87
N THR A 26 -18.06 6.36 -5.93
CA THR A 26 -18.20 4.92 -6.16
C THR A 26 -16.84 4.25 -6.32
N LEU A 27 -15.93 4.86 -7.07
CA LEU A 27 -14.57 4.35 -7.27
C LEU A 27 -13.79 4.31 -5.95
N ILE A 28 -13.86 5.37 -5.13
CA ILE A 28 -13.21 5.42 -3.81
C ILE A 28 -13.63 4.22 -2.96
N LEU A 29 -14.93 3.94 -2.85
CA LEU A 29 -15.40 2.79 -2.08
C LEU A 29 -14.86 1.46 -2.63
N ARG A 30 -14.83 1.28 -3.95
CA ARG A 30 -14.26 0.08 -4.58
C ARG A 30 -12.78 -0.07 -4.30
N VAL A 31 -12.02 1.01 -4.35
CA VAL A 31 -10.59 1.02 -4.01
C VAL A 31 -10.36 0.64 -2.54
N VAL A 32 -11.20 1.14 -1.61
CA VAL A 32 -11.13 0.75 -0.20
C VAL A 32 -11.37 -0.75 -0.02
N PHE A 33 -12.44 -1.30 -0.59
CA PHE A 33 -12.71 -2.75 -0.51
C PHE A 33 -11.60 -3.59 -1.16
N LEU A 34 -11.11 -3.15 -2.32
CA LEU A 34 -10.03 -3.83 -3.03
C LEU A 34 -8.72 -3.82 -2.24
N SER A 35 -8.39 -2.70 -1.57
CA SER A 35 -7.21 -2.62 -0.72
C SER A 35 -7.25 -3.59 0.46
N HIS A 36 -8.42 -3.75 1.09
CA HIS A 36 -8.60 -4.76 2.14
C HIS A 36 -8.43 -6.18 1.61
N ALA A 37 -9.00 -6.49 0.43
CA ALA A 37 -8.86 -7.80 -0.19
C ALA A 37 -7.40 -8.12 -0.55
N PHE A 38 -6.66 -7.16 -1.09
CA PHE A 38 -5.22 -7.30 -1.39
C PHE A 38 -4.38 -7.44 -0.13
N THR A 39 -4.69 -6.69 0.93
CA THR A 39 -4.02 -6.83 2.23
C THR A 39 -4.21 -8.24 2.79
N ALA A 40 -5.44 -8.74 2.82
CA ALA A 40 -5.73 -10.10 3.29
C ALA A 40 -5.03 -11.17 2.43
N LYS A 41 -4.98 -10.98 1.10
CA LYS A 41 -4.26 -11.89 0.20
C LYS A 41 -2.75 -11.83 0.44
N GLY A 42 -2.18 -10.65 0.63
CA GLY A 42 -0.76 -10.48 0.93
C GLY A 42 -0.35 -11.16 2.24
N GLU A 43 -1.16 -11.03 3.29
CA GLU A 43 -0.94 -11.76 4.56
C GLU A 43 -1.00 -13.28 4.34
N ALA A 44 -1.97 -13.76 3.56
CA ALA A 44 -2.09 -15.19 3.26
C ALA A 44 -0.89 -15.75 2.48
N LEU A 45 -0.30 -14.95 1.56
CA LEU A 45 0.90 -15.32 0.80
C LEU A 45 2.17 -15.31 1.67
N ALA A 46 2.29 -14.36 2.59
CA ALA A 46 3.45 -14.26 3.48
C ALA A 46 3.45 -15.33 4.60
N LYS A 47 2.26 -15.70 5.08
CA LYS A 47 2.07 -16.59 6.23
C LYS A 47 2.83 -17.93 6.18
N PRO A 48 2.89 -18.69 5.06
CA PRO A 48 3.62 -19.96 4.99
C PRO A 48 5.12 -19.83 5.30
N THR A 49 5.70 -18.66 5.07
CA THR A 49 7.11 -18.36 5.37
C THR A 49 7.32 -17.81 6.79
N GLY A 50 6.27 -17.73 7.60
CA GLY A 50 6.30 -17.12 8.92
C GLY A 50 6.40 -15.58 8.89
N GLN A 51 6.09 -14.95 7.75
CA GLN A 51 6.15 -13.51 7.60
C GLN A 51 4.76 -12.87 7.59
N THR A 52 4.73 -11.54 7.71
CA THR A 52 3.56 -10.69 7.50
C THR A 52 3.72 -9.91 6.19
N LEU A 53 2.63 -9.37 5.67
CA LEU A 53 2.67 -8.48 4.50
C LEU A 53 3.64 -7.30 4.73
N ALA A 54 3.60 -6.67 5.91
CA ALA A 54 4.49 -5.54 6.22
C ALA A 54 5.98 -5.92 6.15
N ARG A 55 6.34 -7.12 6.62
CA ARG A 55 7.73 -7.64 6.57
C ARG A 55 8.14 -8.01 5.15
N TRP A 56 7.23 -8.60 4.37
CA TRP A 56 7.44 -8.86 2.96
C TRP A 56 7.69 -7.56 2.19
N VAL A 57 6.78 -6.56 2.30
CA VAL A 57 6.93 -5.26 1.63
C VAL A 57 8.25 -4.57 1.99
N ALA A 58 8.66 -4.63 3.26
CA ALA A 58 9.93 -4.03 3.69
C ALA A 58 11.17 -4.76 3.12
N LEU A 59 11.14 -6.09 2.99
CA LEU A 59 12.20 -6.87 2.34
C LEU A 59 12.25 -6.63 0.83
N ASP A 60 11.09 -6.58 0.20
CA ASP A 60 10.96 -6.34 -1.24
C ASP A 60 11.45 -4.93 -1.62
N ALA A 61 11.14 -3.94 -0.80
CA ALA A 61 11.59 -2.56 -0.98
C ALA A 61 13.11 -2.39 -1.11
N VAL A 62 13.87 -3.34 -0.56
CA VAL A 62 15.36 -3.32 -0.51
C VAL A 62 15.99 -4.51 -1.24
N ALA A 63 15.19 -5.28 -2.00
CA ALA A 63 15.63 -6.49 -2.68
C ALA A 63 16.79 -6.23 -3.65
N ASP A 64 16.62 -5.25 -4.52
CA ASP A 64 17.58 -4.91 -5.57
C ASP A 64 18.55 -3.82 -5.13
N THR A 65 18.06 -2.84 -4.40
CA THR A 65 18.83 -1.68 -3.97
C THR A 65 18.60 -1.40 -2.48
N PRO A 66 19.68 -1.40 -1.66
CA PRO A 66 19.54 -1.03 -0.25
C PRO A 66 18.99 0.38 -0.10
N ALA A 67 18.11 0.56 0.87
CA ALA A 67 17.48 1.84 1.14
C ALA A 67 17.41 2.12 2.65
N THR A 68 17.32 3.40 3.00
CA THR A 68 17.08 3.81 4.39
C THR A 68 15.60 3.63 4.75
N VAL A 69 15.31 3.51 6.04
CA VAL A 69 13.92 3.49 6.56
C VAL A 69 13.13 4.71 6.11
N ALA A 70 13.77 5.89 6.00
CA ALA A 70 13.13 7.11 5.54
C ALA A 70 12.75 7.05 4.04
N GLU A 71 13.57 6.42 3.20
CA GLU A 71 13.26 6.22 1.78
C GLU A 71 12.12 5.22 1.59
N ILE A 72 12.13 4.10 2.33
CA ILE A 72 11.04 3.12 2.34
C ILE A 72 9.72 3.78 2.78
N SER A 73 9.75 4.54 3.88
CA SER A 73 8.61 5.28 4.41
C SER A 73 7.99 6.22 3.35
N ARG A 74 8.80 7.02 2.67
CA ARG A 74 8.32 7.94 1.61
C ARG A 74 7.75 7.18 0.40
N ARG A 75 8.42 6.10 -0.03
CA ARG A 75 8.00 5.32 -1.21
C ARG A 75 6.61 4.70 -1.03
N PHE A 76 6.29 4.23 0.18
CA PHE A 76 5.04 3.51 0.46
C PHE A 76 4.02 4.32 1.25
N GLY A 77 4.31 5.56 1.63
CA GLY A 77 3.41 6.40 2.42
C GLY A 77 3.19 5.93 3.86
N TYR A 78 4.07 5.06 4.40
CA TYR A 78 3.96 4.54 5.75
C TYR A 78 4.62 5.46 6.79
N ALA A 79 4.11 5.46 8.01
CA ALA A 79 4.75 6.15 9.12
C ALA A 79 6.17 5.61 9.35
N ARG A 80 7.17 6.50 9.46
CA ARG A 80 8.57 6.13 9.62
C ARG A 80 8.82 5.20 10.82
N GLN A 81 8.12 5.43 11.94
CA GLN A 81 8.22 4.56 13.13
C GLN A 81 7.76 3.13 12.86
N SER A 82 6.68 2.97 12.07
CA SER A 82 6.18 1.64 11.68
C SER A 82 7.19 0.90 10.81
N VAL A 83 7.78 1.58 9.82
CA VAL A 83 8.83 1.01 8.96
C VAL A 83 10.08 0.66 9.78
N GLN A 84 10.49 1.54 10.71
CA GLN A 84 11.63 1.28 11.59
C GLN A 84 11.42 0.00 12.41
N ARG A 85 10.26 -0.13 13.06
CA ARG A 85 9.92 -1.32 13.84
C ARG A 85 9.98 -2.60 13.01
N VAL A 86 9.44 -2.58 11.78
CA VAL A 86 9.48 -3.74 10.87
C VAL A 86 10.92 -4.06 10.46
N ALA A 87 11.73 -3.06 10.13
CA ALA A 87 13.14 -3.23 9.78
C ALA A 87 13.94 -3.84 10.93
N ASP A 88 13.74 -3.35 12.16
CA ASP A 88 14.41 -3.86 13.35
C ASP A 88 14.06 -5.34 13.62
N LEU A 89 12.78 -5.73 13.47
CA LEU A 89 12.35 -7.11 13.56
C LEU A 89 12.99 -8.00 12.47
N LEU A 90 13.10 -7.51 11.24
CA LEU A 90 13.77 -8.24 10.16
C LEU A 90 15.26 -8.45 10.45
N VAL A 91 15.93 -7.46 11.03
CA VAL A 91 17.33 -7.56 11.44
C VAL A 91 17.48 -8.52 12.63
N GLN A 92 16.62 -8.41 13.63
CA GLN A 92 16.60 -9.31 14.79
C GLN A 92 16.46 -10.78 14.38
N ASP A 93 15.61 -11.05 13.38
CA ASP A 93 15.36 -12.41 12.87
C ASP A 93 16.40 -12.86 11.82
N GLY A 94 17.42 -12.04 11.55
CA GLY A 94 18.48 -12.36 10.59
C GLY A 94 18.03 -12.40 9.13
N LEU A 95 16.92 -11.73 8.79
CA LEU A 95 16.39 -11.61 7.43
C LEU A 95 16.91 -10.38 6.69
N ALA A 96 17.31 -9.35 7.44
CA ALA A 96 17.97 -8.17 6.92
C ALA A 96 19.18 -7.79 7.79
N THR A 97 19.98 -6.86 7.31
CA THR A 97 21.09 -6.25 8.04
C THR A 97 21.11 -4.76 7.78
N TYR A 98 21.65 -3.99 8.71
CA TYR A 98 21.95 -2.59 8.51
C TYR A 98 23.40 -2.42 8.06
N GLU A 99 23.60 -1.70 6.95
CA GLU A 99 24.90 -1.32 6.42
C GLU A 99 25.13 0.19 6.56
N ASP A 100 26.41 0.58 6.57
CA ASP A 100 26.76 2.00 6.60
C ASP A 100 26.38 2.68 5.28
N ASN A 101 25.82 3.88 5.40
CA ASN A 101 25.42 4.67 4.26
C ASN A 101 26.53 5.70 3.94
N PRO A 102 27.23 5.57 2.81
CA PRO A 102 28.30 6.51 2.45
C PRO A 102 27.80 7.94 2.23
N ARG A 103 26.49 8.11 1.94
CA ARG A 103 25.90 9.44 1.71
C ARG A 103 25.42 10.12 3.00
N HIS A 104 25.10 9.32 4.05
CA HIS A 104 24.52 9.82 5.29
C HIS A 104 24.91 8.96 6.49
N ARG A 105 25.94 9.34 7.23
CA ARG A 105 26.47 8.59 8.39
C ARG A 105 25.44 8.19 9.45
N ARG A 106 24.35 8.94 9.60
CA ARG A 106 23.30 8.70 10.62
C ARG A 106 22.14 7.82 10.12
N ALA A 107 22.03 7.60 8.81
CA ALA A 107 20.91 6.88 8.21
C ALA A 107 21.44 5.60 7.56
N LYS A 108 21.39 4.48 8.29
CA LYS A 108 21.84 3.17 7.79
C LYS A 108 20.96 2.67 6.65
N LEU A 109 21.55 1.92 5.75
CA LEU A 109 20.87 1.22 4.67
C LEU A 109 20.41 -0.15 5.17
N LEU A 110 19.14 -0.50 4.93
CA LEU A 110 18.64 -1.85 5.12
C LEU A 110 18.94 -2.68 3.88
N ARG A 111 19.40 -3.93 4.07
CA ARG A 111 19.70 -4.89 3.00
C ARG A 111 19.23 -6.28 3.39
N PRO A 112 18.63 -7.09 2.49
CA PRO A 112 18.28 -8.47 2.78
C PRO A 112 19.54 -9.34 2.95
N THR A 113 19.53 -10.21 3.94
CA THR A 113 20.52 -11.30 4.04
C THR A 113 20.25 -12.39 2.98
N PRO A 114 21.17 -13.36 2.77
CA PRO A 114 20.88 -14.53 1.93
C PRO A 114 19.63 -15.30 2.39
N ARG A 115 19.37 -15.35 3.71
CA ARG A 115 18.15 -15.95 4.26
C ARG A 115 16.92 -15.12 3.91
N GLY A 116 17.00 -13.78 4.07
CA GLY A 116 15.91 -12.88 3.69
C GLY A 116 15.58 -12.98 2.19
N ARG A 117 16.58 -13.06 1.33
CA ARG A 117 16.38 -13.25 -0.12
C ARG A 117 15.66 -14.56 -0.45
N ARG A 118 15.99 -15.69 0.23
CA ARG A 118 15.27 -16.96 0.01
C ARG A 118 13.80 -16.87 0.42
N ILE A 119 13.51 -16.24 1.56
CA ILE A 119 12.14 -16.00 2.03
C ILE A 119 11.38 -15.12 1.03
N LEU A 120 11.98 -14.01 0.61
CA LEU A 120 11.39 -13.12 -0.38
C LEU A 120 11.09 -13.83 -1.70
N HIS A 121 12.03 -14.62 -2.20
CA HIS A 121 11.85 -15.41 -3.42
C HIS A 121 10.66 -16.38 -3.31
N ALA A 122 10.51 -17.07 -2.18
CA ALA A 122 9.39 -18.00 -1.96
C ALA A 122 8.04 -17.25 -2.03
N ILE A 123 7.92 -16.11 -1.31
CA ILE A 123 6.68 -15.32 -1.32
C ILE A 123 6.40 -14.76 -2.72
N ASN A 124 7.41 -14.21 -3.41
CA ASN A 124 7.26 -13.62 -4.74
C ASN A 124 6.90 -14.67 -5.80
N SER A 125 7.37 -15.92 -5.65
CA SER A 125 6.96 -17.02 -6.53
C SER A 125 5.47 -17.33 -6.39
N ASP A 126 4.96 -17.45 -5.17
CA ASP A 126 3.54 -17.69 -4.92
C ASP A 126 2.67 -16.48 -5.35
N GLN A 127 3.15 -15.28 -5.10
CA GLN A 127 2.51 -14.04 -5.55
C GLN A 127 2.40 -13.98 -7.07
N LYS A 128 3.48 -14.37 -7.79
CA LYS A 128 3.48 -14.42 -9.25
C LYS A 128 2.42 -15.38 -9.78
N VAL A 129 2.36 -16.60 -9.26
CA VAL A 129 1.34 -17.60 -9.66
C VAL A 129 -0.08 -17.05 -9.45
N TRP A 130 -0.33 -16.45 -8.30
CA TRP A 130 -1.63 -15.86 -8.00
C TRP A 130 -1.96 -14.68 -8.92
N SER A 131 -1.01 -13.76 -9.14
CA SER A 131 -1.26 -12.57 -9.97
C SER A 131 -1.45 -12.93 -11.44
N ASP A 132 -0.69 -13.91 -11.97
CA ASP A 132 -0.86 -14.40 -13.34
C ASP A 132 -2.27 -14.99 -13.54
N ALA A 133 -2.72 -15.83 -12.58
CA ALA A 133 -4.04 -16.43 -12.64
C ALA A 133 -5.19 -15.41 -12.53
N LEU A 134 -5.06 -14.43 -11.66
CA LEU A 134 -6.06 -13.37 -11.53
C LEU A 134 -6.02 -12.43 -12.73
N GLY A 135 -4.83 -12.06 -13.19
CA GLY A 135 -4.62 -11.19 -14.35
C GLY A 135 -5.21 -11.78 -15.63
N ALA A 136 -5.03 -13.08 -15.85
CA ALA A 136 -5.63 -13.78 -17.00
C ALA A 136 -7.17 -13.76 -16.99
N ARG A 137 -7.79 -13.71 -15.84
CA ARG A 137 -9.27 -13.65 -15.70
C ARG A 137 -9.84 -12.24 -15.95
N ILE A 138 -9.08 -11.20 -15.64
CA ILE A 138 -9.51 -9.79 -15.79
C ILE A 138 -9.15 -9.29 -17.18
N GLY A 139 -7.97 -9.64 -17.67
CA GLY A 139 -7.40 -9.20 -18.94
C GLY A 139 -6.43 -8.02 -18.79
N GLU A 140 -5.36 -8.07 -19.57
CA GLU A 140 -4.28 -7.08 -19.52
C GLU A 140 -4.75 -5.66 -19.85
N ALA A 141 -5.63 -5.53 -20.85
CA ALA A 141 -6.14 -4.23 -21.30
C ALA A 141 -6.90 -3.49 -20.19
N ASP A 142 -7.79 -4.21 -19.47
CA ASP A 142 -8.59 -3.65 -18.40
C ASP A 142 -7.72 -3.28 -17.19
N LEU A 143 -6.76 -4.13 -16.83
CA LEU A 143 -5.82 -3.86 -15.74
C LEU A 143 -4.93 -2.64 -16.04
N THR A 144 -4.43 -2.53 -17.28
CA THR A 144 -3.64 -1.38 -17.73
C THR A 144 -4.44 -0.10 -17.72
N ASN A 145 -5.70 -0.15 -18.16
CA ASN A 145 -6.61 1.01 -18.14
C ASN A 145 -6.91 1.45 -16.69
N ALA A 146 -7.22 0.49 -15.81
CA ALA A 146 -7.46 0.78 -14.39
C ALA A 146 -6.23 1.43 -13.74
N SER A 147 -5.01 0.90 -13.97
CA SER A 147 -3.78 1.48 -13.47
C SER A 147 -3.61 2.93 -13.92
N ARG A 148 -3.81 3.21 -15.21
CA ARG A 148 -3.71 4.57 -15.76
C ARG A 148 -4.70 5.56 -15.13
N VAL A 149 -5.93 5.10 -14.81
CA VAL A 149 -6.92 5.94 -14.11
C VAL A 149 -6.47 6.24 -12.70
N LEU A 150 -5.94 5.23 -11.97
CA LEU A 150 -5.43 5.41 -10.62
C LEU A 150 -4.20 6.35 -10.58
N ASP A 151 -3.29 6.24 -11.54
CA ASP A 151 -2.12 7.14 -11.64
C ASP A 151 -2.56 8.60 -11.85
N ARG A 152 -3.57 8.84 -12.69
CA ARG A 152 -4.13 10.18 -12.90
C ARG A 152 -4.79 10.73 -11.63
N LEU A 153 -5.49 9.91 -10.87
CA LEU A 153 -6.09 10.32 -9.60
C LEU A 153 -5.01 10.67 -8.57
N LEU A 154 -3.96 9.85 -8.46
CA LEU A 154 -2.85 10.14 -7.56
C LEU A 154 -2.14 11.45 -7.93
N ALA A 155 -1.90 11.71 -9.21
CA ALA A 155 -1.31 12.96 -9.68
C ALA A 155 -2.18 14.17 -9.31
N ALA A 156 -3.49 14.12 -9.60
CA ALA A 156 -4.41 15.21 -9.30
C ALA A 156 -4.50 15.53 -7.78
N MET A 157 -4.40 14.52 -6.91
CA MET A 157 -4.39 14.70 -5.45
C MET A 157 -3.09 15.32 -4.91
N HIS A 158 -2.00 15.30 -5.68
CA HIS A 158 -0.72 15.93 -5.29
C HIS A 158 -0.59 17.39 -5.76
N GLU A 159 -1.49 17.85 -6.64
CA GLU A 159 -1.53 19.22 -7.17
C GLU A 159 -2.41 20.15 -6.29
N GLU A 160 -3.18 19.60 -5.34
CA GLU A 160 -3.98 20.36 -4.35
C GLU A 160 -3.13 20.72 -3.10
#